data_2b0f6362ce514cdfccd4cff6140b183f
#
_entry.id   2b0f6362ce514cdfccd4cff6140b183f
#
_cell.length_a   1.000
_cell.length_b   1.000
_cell.length_c   1.000
_cell.angle_alpha   90.00
_cell.angle_beta   90.00
_cell.angle_gamma   90.00
#
_symmetry.space_group_name_H-M   'P 1'
#
loop_
_entity.id
_entity.type
_entity.pdbx_description
1 polymer ?
#
loop_
_entity_poly.entity_id
_entity_poly.type
_entity_poly.pdbx_seq_one_letter_code
_entity_poly.pdbx_strand_id
1 'polypeptide(L)'
;AYKTNVGQVSKPFRTRFGYHILKVVDKRMNRGEVTVAHIMIVKPNVPDAAQHEKAKATIEDIYKKIKQGEVFETLAQQFSEDKSSAGKGGVLQRFGSGQLSSEEFENVAFSLVNKNDISAPFQSQFGWHIVKLIDKHSVRTFEEMKTELEEKIRKDERSLLITNSLAKKLRAKYTVVKDAKALAQLKKS
;
A
#
# COMPACT_ATOMS: atom_id res chain seq x y z
N ALA A 1 -0.81 14.19 -11.45
CA ALA A 1 -0.59 14.33 -9.99
C ALA A 1 0.83 14.81 -9.69
N TYR A 2 1.87 14.06 -10.07
CA TYR A 2 3.28 14.33 -9.67
C TYR A 2 3.84 15.70 -10.09
N LYS A 3 3.28 16.33 -11.13
CA LYS A 3 3.68 17.66 -11.61
C LYS A 3 2.85 18.80 -11.01
N THR A 4 1.85 18.49 -10.19
CA THR A 4 0.96 19.47 -9.55
C THR A 4 1.42 19.66 -8.10
N ASN A 5 1.54 20.90 -7.64
CA ASN A 5 1.94 21.18 -6.26
C ASN A 5 0.80 20.88 -5.29
N VAL A 6 1.15 20.63 -4.02
CA VAL A 6 0.17 20.45 -2.94
C VAL A 6 -0.74 21.70 -2.85
N GLY A 7 -2.03 21.47 -2.69
CA GLY A 7 -3.08 22.50 -2.67
C GLY A 7 -3.60 22.93 -4.04
N GLN A 8 -2.87 22.63 -5.13
CA GLN A 8 -3.25 23.04 -6.48
C GLN A 8 -4.12 22.00 -7.20
N VAL A 9 -4.89 22.49 -8.19
CA VAL A 9 -5.73 21.69 -9.08
C VAL A 9 -5.00 21.51 -10.41
N SER A 10 -5.05 20.29 -10.95
CA SER A 10 -4.45 19.97 -12.26
C SER A 10 -5.26 20.58 -13.39
N LYS A 11 -4.63 20.71 -14.58
CA LYS A 11 -5.37 20.86 -15.83
C LYS A 11 -6.19 19.59 -16.09
N PRO A 12 -7.30 19.68 -16.84
CA PRO A 12 -8.05 18.49 -17.28
C PRO A 12 -7.14 17.53 -18.06
N PHE A 13 -7.25 16.23 -17.79
CA PHE A 13 -6.53 15.19 -18.53
C PHE A 13 -7.46 14.01 -18.79
N ARG A 14 -7.20 13.28 -19.87
CA ARG A 14 -8.00 12.14 -20.30
C ARG A 14 -7.34 10.82 -19.93
N THR A 15 -8.15 9.88 -19.45
CA THR A 15 -7.80 8.46 -19.30
C THR A 15 -8.80 7.60 -20.08
N ARG A 16 -8.65 6.28 -20.07
CA ARG A 16 -9.62 5.35 -20.63
C ARG A 16 -11.01 5.44 -19.99
N PHE A 17 -11.09 5.98 -18.76
CA PHE A 17 -12.33 6.14 -18.02
C PHE A 17 -13.02 7.50 -18.24
N GLY A 18 -12.38 8.44 -18.95
CA GLY A 18 -12.92 9.77 -19.22
C GLY A 18 -11.97 10.91 -18.89
N TYR A 19 -12.53 12.10 -18.71
CA TYR A 19 -11.78 13.30 -18.32
C TYR A 19 -11.75 13.47 -16.81
N HIS A 20 -10.58 13.85 -16.29
CA HIS A 20 -10.33 14.00 -14.88
C HIS A 20 -9.73 15.37 -14.57
N ILE A 21 -10.06 15.89 -13.41
CA ILE A 21 -9.38 16.98 -12.74
C ILE A 21 -9.05 16.48 -11.34
N LEU A 22 -7.85 16.75 -10.83
CA LEU A 22 -7.45 16.35 -9.49
C LEU A 22 -6.88 17.54 -8.71
N LYS A 23 -7.06 17.52 -7.40
CA LYS A 23 -6.38 18.41 -6.46
C LYS A 23 -5.38 17.56 -5.66
N VAL A 24 -4.11 18.00 -5.62
CA VAL A 24 -3.10 17.35 -4.77
C VAL A 24 -3.30 17.85 -3.35
N VAL A 25 -3.73 17.00 -2.46
CA VAL A 25 -3.96 17.33 -1.04
C VAL A 25 -2.71 17.11 -0.19
N ASP A 26 -1.87 16.13 -0.56
CA ASP A 26 -0.65 15.80 0.15
C ASP A 26 0.38 15.14 -0.78
N LYS A 27 1.65 15.23 -0.39
CA LYS A 27 2.77 14.58 -1.08
C LYS A 27 3.74 14.04 -0.04
N ARG A 28 3.84 12.73 0.05
CA ARG A 28 4.71 12.04 1.02
C ARG A 28 5.83 11.28 0.32
N MET A 29 6.95 11.15 1.01
CA MET A 29 8.01 10.25 0.58
C MET A 29 7.52 8.80 0.68
N ASN A 30 7.84 8.00 -0.34
CA ASN A 30 7.62 6.56 -0.26
C ASN A 30 8.62 5.98 0.75
N ARG A 31 8.12 5.34 1.81
CA ARG A 31 8.92 4.71 2.89
C ARG A 31 9.14 3.21 2.67
N GLY A 32 8.70 2.69 1.52
CA GLY A 32 8.66 1.26 1.26
C GLY A 32 7.37 0.62 1.76
N GLU A 33 7.45 -0.64 2.14
CA GLU A 33 6.32 -1.42 2.65
C GLU A 33 6.69 -2.10 3.96
N VAL A 34 5.71 -2.28 4.85
CA VAL A 34 5.88 -2.98 6.12
C VAL A 34 4.80 -4.05 6.29
N THR A 35 5.17 -5.13 6.98
CA THR A 35 4.23 -6.11 7.53
C THR A 35 4.34 -6.02 9.04
N VAL A 36 3.24 -5.80 9.71
CA VAL A 36 3.18 -5.69 11.16
C VAL A 36 2.11 -6.59 11.75
N ALA A 37 2.24 -6.93 13.02
CA ALA A 37 1.14 -7.39 13.84
C ALA A 37 0.71 -6.26 14.77
N HIS A 38 -0.58 -6.19 15.14
CA HIS A 38 -1.06 -5.22 16.09
C HIS A 38 -2.04 -5.82 17.10
N ILE A 39 -2.13 -5.16 18.24
CA ILE A 39 -3.18 -5.36 19.24
C ILE A 39 -3.95 -4.05 19.31
N MET A 40 -5.26 -4.11 19.19
CA MET A 40 -6.14 -2.94 19.23
C MET A 40 -7.19 -3.08 20.33
N ILE A 41 -7.36 -2.03 21.12
CA ILE A 41 -8.51 -1.82 22.01
C ILE A 41 -9.33 -0.67 21.42
N VAL A 42 -10.54 -0.95 21.02
CA VAL A 42 -11.41 -0.02 20.28
C VAL A 42 -11.73 1.20 21.13
N LYS A 43 -11.79 2.36 20.49
CA LYS A 43 -12.25 3.58 21.13
C LYS A 43 -13.73 3.44 21.50
N PRO A 44 -14.12 3.66 22.76
CA PRO A 44 -15.53 3.68 23.15
C PRO A 44 -16.31 4.73 22.35
N ASN A 45 -17.51 4.35 21.87
CA ASN A 45 -18.38 5.24 21.10
C ASN A 45 -19.18 6.21 21.99
N VAL A 46 -18.94 6.21 23.28
CA VAL A 46 -19.62 7.06 24.26
C VAL A 46 -18.67 8.13 24.79
N PRO A 47 -19.14 9.35 25.08
CA PRO A 47 -18.33 10.41 25.67
C PRO A 47 -18.14 10.18 27.18
N ASP A 48 -17.73 8.97 27.57
CA ASP A 48 -17.50 8.55 28.95
C ASP A 48 -15.98 8.45 29.20
N ALA A 49 -15.46 9.39 29.96
CA ALA A 49 -14.06 9.45 30.32
C ALA A 49 -13.58 8.17 31.03
N ALA A 50 -14.42 7.56 31.86
CA ALA A 50 -14.07 6.34 32.58
C ALA A 50 -13.85 5.15 31.62
N GLN A 51 -14.61 5.03 30.56
CA GLN A 51 -14.42 3.99 29.54
C GLN A 51 -13.15 4.23 28.71
N HIS A 52 -12.81 5.48 28.40
CA HIS A 52 -11.58 5.82 27.72
C HIS A 52 -10.34 5.50 28.59
N GLU A 53 -10.36 5.82 29.88
CA GLU A 53 -9.30 5.45 30.80
C GLU A 53 -9.18 3.93 30.99
N LYS A 54 -10.30 3.20 31.00
CA LYS A 54 -10.30 1.74 31.05
C LYS A 54 -9.63 1.14 29.79
N ALA A 55 -9.95 1.64 28.61
CA ALA A 55 -9.34 1.18 27.36
C ALA A 55 -7.81 1.44 27.37
N LYS A 56 -7.39 2.61 27.86
CA LYS A 56 -5.98 2.95 28.03
C LYS A 56 -5.29 2.02 29.05
N ALA A 57 -5.88 1.81 30.21
CA ALA A 57 -5.33 0.91 31.23
C ALA A 57 -5.21 -0.52 30.69
N THR A 58 -6.18 -1.00 29.93
CA THR A 58 -6.14 -2.33 29.32
C THR A 58 -4.96 -2.48 28.36
N ILE A 59 -4.75 -1.52 27.44
CA ILE A 59 -3.62 -1.63 26.49
C ILE A 59 -2.26 -1.48 27.20
N GLU A 60 -2.17 -0.67 28.27
CA GLU A 60 -0.97 -0.55 29.08
C GLU A 60 -0.64 -1.85 29.84
N ASP A 61 -1.65 -2.56 30.35
CA ASP A 61 -1.46 -3.86 31.00
C ASP A 61 -1.01 -4.93 30.00
N ILE A 62 -1.56 -4.95 28.81
CA ILE A 62 -1.09 -5.81 27.72
C ILE A 62 0.36 -5.50 27.40
N TYR A 63 0.74 -4.22 27.31
CA TYR A 63 2.11 -3.82 27.06
C TYR A 63 3.07 -4.28 28.16
N LYS A 64 2.67 -4.19 29.44
CA LYS A 64 3.46 -4.73 30.57
C LYS A 64 3.70 -6.23 30.44
N LYS A 65 2.66 -7.01 30.08
CA LYS A 65 2.78 -8.46 29.83
C LYS A 65 3.78 -8.76 28.71
N ILE A 66 3.72 -8.00 27.59
CA ILE A 66 4.70 -8.12 26.50
C ILE A 66 6.13 -7.87 27.02
N LYS A 67 6.32 -6.84 27.86
CA LYS A 67 7.63 -6.53 28.46
C LYS A 67 8.11 -7.60 29.45
N GLN A 68 7.21 -8.37 30.02
CA GLN A 68 7.51 -9.53 30.89
C GLN A 68 7.81 -10.80 30.09
N GLY A 69 7.74 -10.75 28.74
CA GLY A 69 8.11 -11.84 27.87
C GLY A 69 6.92 -12.68 27.38
N GLU A 70 5.68 -12.28 27.65
CA GLU A 70 4.53 -12.97 27.07
C GLU A 70 4.51 -12.82 25.53
N VAL A 71 4.05 -13.86 24.86
CA VAL A 71 4.05 -13.93 23.40
C VAL A 71 3.01 -12.97 22.82
N PHE A 72 3.46 -12.05 21.97
CA PHE A 72 2.65 -11.01 21.37
C PHE A 72 1.43 -11.58 20.62
N GLU A 73 1.63 -12.63 19.83
CA GLU A 73 0.61 -13.26 19.02
C GLU A 73 -0.51 -13.89 19.88
N THR A 74 -0.13 -14.46 21.03
CA THR A 74 -1.10 -15.02 22.00
C THR A 74 -1.93 -13.90 22.62
N LEU A 75 -1.27 -12.80 23.04
CA LEU A 75 -1.97 -11.64 23.59
C LEU A 75 -2.89 -10.97 22.55
N ALA A 76 -2.47 -10.94 21.27
CA ALA A 76 -3.31 -10.44 20.18
C ALA A 76 -4.58 -11.29 20.02
N GLN A 77 -4.46 -12.63 20.08
CA GLN A 77 -5.61 -13.53 19.99
C GLN A 77 -6.56 -13.39 21.17
N GLN A 78 -6.03 -13.14 22.36
CA GLN A 78 -6.83 -13.07 23.59
C GLN A 78 -7.50 -11.73 23.81
N PHE A 79 -6.80 -10.64 23.49
CA PHE A 79 -7.20 -9.30 23.91
C PHE A 79 -7.49 -8.33 22.75
N SER A 80 -7.01 -8.60 21.53
CA SER A 80 -7.25 -7.66 20.43
C SER A 80 -8.72 -7.65 20.02
N GLU A 81 -9.29 -6.46 19.96
CA GLU A 81 -10.66 -6.23 19.49
C GLU A 81 -10.75 -6.05 17.97
N ASP A 82 -9.61 -6.02 17.25
CA ASP A 82 -9.60 -6.15 15.79
C ASP A 82 -9.82 -7.61 15.38
N LYS A 83 -11.08 -7.99 15.21
CA LYS A 83 -11.47 -9.37 14.86
C LYS A 83 -10.93 -9.83 13.50
N SER A 84 -10.54 -8.90 12.63
CA SER A 84 -10.02 -9.23 11.30
C SER A 84 -8.61 -9.83 11.36
N SER A 85 -7.81 -9.44 12.34
CA SER A 85 -6.42 -9.85 12.52
C SER A 85 -6.14 -10.65 13.78
N ALA A 86 -6.96 -10.49 14.84
CA ALA A 86 -6.74 -11.14 16.14
C ALA A 86 -6.52 -12.66 16.02
N GLY A 87 -7.37 -13.38 15.28
CA GLY A 87 -7.26 -14.83 15.08
C GLY A 87 -5.98 -15.28 14.38
N LYS A 88 -5.27 -14.34 13.72
CA LYS A 88 -3.98 -14.54 13.05
C LYS A 88 -2.82 -13.95 13.86
N GLY A 89 -2.97 -13.80 15.18
CA GLY A 89 -1.97 -13.19 16.04
C GLY A 89 -1.76 -11.69 15.80
N GLY A 90 -2.78 -11.00 15.28
CA GLY A 90 -2.74 -9.57 15.00
C GLY A 90 -2.08 -9.18 13.67
N VAL A 91 -1.68 -10.14 12.83
CA VAL A 91 -0.94 -9.89 11.59
C VAL A 91 -1.82 -9.20 10.55
N LEU A 92 -1.36 -8.05 10.06
CA LEU A 92 -1.98 -7.29 8.97
C LEU A 92 -1.36 -7.65 7.61
N GLN A 93 -2.11 -7.39 6.55
CA GLN A 93 -1.54 -7.42 5.20
C GLN A 93 -0.46 -6.36 5.06
N ARG A 94 0.55 -6.66 4.23
CA ARG A 94 1.61 -5.70 3.89
C ARG A 94 1.00 -4.42 3.33
N PHE A 95 1.50 -3.28 3.79
CA PHE A 95 1.06 -1.96 3.32
C PHE A 95 2.23 -1.00 3.14
N GLY A 96 2.04 -0.06 2.23
CA GLY A 96 2.96 1.06 1.96
C GLY A 96 2.41 2.39 2.47
N SER A 97 3.20 3.44 2.30
CA SER A 97 2.82 4.81 2.71
C SER A 97 1.52 5.28 2.06
N GLY A 98 0.58 5.77 2.87
CA GLY A 98 -0.71 6.31 2.43
C GLY A 98 -1.77 5.26 2.09
N GLN A 99 -1.55 3.99 2.43
CA GLN A 99 -2.52 2.92 2.19
C GLN A 99 -3.47 2.68 3.36
N LEU A 100 -3.10 3.16 4.55
CA LEU A 100 -3.96 3.06 5.74
C LEU A 100 -4.70 4.36 5.99
N SER A 101 -5.89 4.24 6.61
CA SER A 101 -6.73 5.39 6.97
C SER A 101 -6.26 6.11 8.24
N SER A 102 -5.35 5.52 9.04
CA SER A 102 -4.76 6.17 10.22
C SER A 102 -3.30 6.50 9.94
N GLU A 103 -3.03 7.81 9.92
CA GLU A 103 -1.68 8.32 9.75
C GLU A 103 -0.80 8.04 10.98
N GLU A 104 -1.38 8.12 12.18
CA GLU A 104 -0.69 7.83 13.44
C GLU A 104 -0.20 6.38 13.45
N PHE A 105 -1.07 5.43 13.08
CA PHE A 105 -0.71 4.02 12.99
C PHE A 105 0.41 3.78 11.97
N GLU A 106 0.26 4.37 10.79
CA GLU A 106 1.27 4.26 9.73
C GLU A 106 2.62 4.82 10.19
N ASN A 107 2.63 5.99 10.83
CA ASN A 107 3.86 6.62 11.31
C ASN A 107 4.56 5.76 12.36
N VAL A 108 3.83 5.18 13.30
CA VAL A 108 4.39 4.25 14.31
C VAL A 108 4.93 2.99 13.64
N ALA A 109 4.19 2.36 12.72
CA ALA A 109 4.63 1.15 12.03
C ALA A 109 5.94 1.38 11.26
N PHE A 110 6.07 2.51 10.56
CA PHE A 110 7.29 2.85 9.83
C PHE A 110 8.45 3.34 10.70
N SER A 111 8.20 3.78 11.93
CA SER A 111 9.26 4.17 12.89
C SER A 111 10.02 2.98 13.46
N LEU A 112 9.40 1.79 13.47
CA LEU A 112 10.06 0.57 13.91
C LEU A 112 11.16 0.18 12.91
N VAL A 113 12.31 -0.25 13.42
CA VAL A 113 13.52 -0.46 12.61
C VAL A 113 13.83 -1.92 12.44
N ASN A 114 13.87 -2.67 13.55
CA ASN A 114 14.30 -4.06 13.54
C ASN A 114 13.11 -5.01 13.59
N LYS A 115 13.26 -6.17 12.99
CA LYS A 115 12.27 -7.25 13.11
C LYS A 115 12.04 -7.56 14.60
N ASN A 116 10.78 -7.69 14.97
CA ASN A 116 10.27 -7.87 16.34
C ASN A 116 10.35 -6.63 17.24
N ASP A 117 10.74 -5.45 16.73
CA ASP A 117 10.53 -4.21 17.48
C ASP A 117 9.04 -4.02 17.81
N ILE A 118 8.76 -3.57 19.02
CA ILE A 118 7.41 -3.37 19.54
C ILE A 118 7.27 -1.91 19.96
N SER A 119 6.21 -1.25 19.47
CA SER A 119 5.91 0.13 19.84
C SER A 119 5.44 0.24 21.30
N ALA A 120 5.59 1.42 21.89
CA ALA A 120 4.78 1.78 23.06
C ALA A 120 3.29 1.85 22.66
N PRO A 121 2.36 1.76 23.61
CA PRO A 121 0.94 2.03 23.37
C PRO A 121 0.76 3.44 22.81
N PHE A 122 -0.07 3.57 21.76
CA PHE A 122 -0.42 4.86 21.17
C PHE A 122 -1.89 4.88 20.76
N GLN A 123 -2.45 6.07 20.59
CA GLN A 123 -3.85 6.27 20.24
C GLN A 123 -3.97 6.65 18.76
N SER A 124 -5.00 6.11 18.09
CA SER A 124 -5.47 6.54 16.78
C SER A 124 -6.95 6.90 16.83
N GLN A 125 -7.52 7.27 15.70
CA GLN A 125 -8.97 7.49 15.59
C GLN A 125 -9.81 6.23 15.90
N PHE A 126 -9.23 5.03 15.77
CA PHE A 126 -9.91 3.74 15.99
C PHE A 126 -9.81 3.26 17.45
N GLY A 127 -8.80 3.69 18.20
CA GLY A 127 -8.56 3.24 19.57
C GLY A 127 -7.10 3.25 19.96
N TRP A 128 -6.76 2.43 20.93
CA TRP A 128 -5.41 2.22 21.42
C TRP A 128 -4.75 1.04 20.71
N HIS A 129 -3.48 1.18 20.38
CA HIS A 129 -2.73 0.19 19.62
C HIS A 129 -1.35 -0.09 20.25
N ILE A 130 -0.89 -1.32 20.05
CA ILE A 130 0.52 -1.72 20.14
C ILE A 130 0.86 -2.41 18.83
N VAL A 131 1.99 -2.08 18.21
CA VAL A 131 2.43 -2.61 16.92
C VAL A 131 3.75 -3.35 17.08
N LYS A 132 3.86 -4.53 16.47
CA LYS A 132 5.09 -5.33 16.34
C LYS A 132 5.50 -5.40 14.89
N LEU A 133 6.75 -5.05 14.58
CA LEU A 133 7.29 -5.18 13.22
C LEU A 133 7.61 -6.65 12.90
N ILE A 134 7.01 -7.16 11.84
CA ILE A 134 7.29 -8.50 11.32
C ILE A 134 8.35 -8.44 10.22
N ASP A 135 8.16 -7.51 9.26
CA ASP A 135 9.04 -7.36 8.12
C ASP A 135 8.99 -5.94 7.56
N LYS A 136 10.12 -5.46 7.02
CA LYS A 136 10.21 -4.12 6.45
C LYS A 136 10.97 -4.19 5.12
N HIS A 137 10.29 -3.77 4.05
CA HIS A 137 10.85 -3.70 2.71
C HIS A 137 11.13 -2.23 2.36
N SER A 138 12.40 -1.91 2.19
CA SER A 138 12.81 -0.60 1.69
C SER A 138 12.29 -0.36 0.27
N VAL A 139 12.26 0.91 -0.15
CA VAL A 139 11.98 1.25 -1.55
C VAL A 139 13.06 0.61 -2.41
N ARG A 140 12.66 -0.25 -3.33
CA ARG A 140 13.57 -0.87 -4.30
C ARG A 140 14.18 0.21 -5.21
N THR A 141 15.45 0.07 -5.51
CA THR A 141 16.14 0.97 -6.44
C THR A 141 15.61 0.80 -7.87
N PHE A 142 15.91 1.77 -8.73
CA PHE A 142 15.53 1.67 -10.14
C PHE A 142 16.13 0.43 -10.80
N GLU A 143 17.39 0.10 -10.48
CA GLU A 143 18.07 -1.07 -11.06
C GLU A 143 17.38 -2.38 -10.66
N GLU A 144 16.94 -2.51 -9.40
CA GLU A 144 16.19 -3.69 -8.92
C GLU A 144 14.80 -3.82 -9.56
N MET A 145 14.22 -2.70 -9.97
CA MET A 145 12.88 -2.67 -10.56
C MET A 145 12.88 -2.63 -12.08
N LYS A 146 14.04 -2.42 -12.72
CA LYS A 146 14.15 -2.14 -14.15
C LYS A 146 13.42 -3.16 -15.03
N THR A 147 13.69 -4.44 -14.82
CA THR A 147 13.06 -5.53 -15.59
C THR A 147 11.53 -5.53 -15.43
N GLU A 148 11.04 -5.40 -14.19
CA GLU A 148 9.59 -5.33 -13.91
C GLU A 148 8.93 -4.10 -14.55
N LEU A 149 9.63 -2.96 -14.51
CA LEU A 149 9.16 -1.72 -15.15
C LEU A 149 9.14 -1.83 -16.67
N GLU A 150 10.16 -2.45 -17.28
CA GLU A 150 10.20 -2.71 -18.72
C GLU A 150 9.04 -3.59 -19.17
N GLU A 151 8.73 -4.65 -18.42
CA GLU A 151 7.57 -5.50 -18.70
C GLU A 151 6.25 -4.75 -18.57
N LYS A 152 6.09 -3.93 -17.54
CA LYS A 152 4.90 -3.08 -17.36
C LYS A 152 4.74 -2.08 -18.49
N ILE A 153 5.84 -1.46 -18.93
CA ILE A 153 5.83 -0.51 -20.06
C ILE A 153 5.43 -1.22 -21.36
N ARG A 154 5.94 -2.43 -21.61
CA ARG A 154 5.58 -3.23 -22.81
C ARG A 154 4.09 -3.57 -22.85
N LYS A 155 3.47 -3.81 -21.68
CA LYS A 155 2.03 -4.12 -21.54
C LYS A 155 1.13 -2.88 -21.48
N ASP A 156 1.70 -1.67 -21.37
CA ASP A 156 0.94 -0.42 -21.30
C ASP A 156 0.36 -0.08 -22.69
N GLU A 157 -0.92 0.28 -22.73
CA GLU A 157 -1.61 0.65 -23.98
C GLU A 157 -0.89 1.78 -24.74
N ARG A 158 -0.17 2.65 -24.06
CA ARG A 158 0.61 3.75 -24.67
C ARG A 158 1.77 3.23 -25.51
N SER A 159 2.35 2.08 -25.17
CA SER A 159 3.39 1.45 -26.00
C SER A 159 2.84 0.97 -27.35
N LEU A 160 1.58 0.52 -27.38
CA LEU A 160 0.89 0.14 -28.61
C LEU A 160 0.65 1.34 -29.53
N LEU A 161 0.44 2.55 -28.97
CA LEU A 161 0.29 3.77 -29.77
C LEU A 161 1.56 4.10 -30.55
N ILE A 162 2.74 3.89 -29.94
CA ILE A 162 4.04 4.10 -30.61
C ILE A 162 4.20 3.11 -31.74
N THR A 163 3.97 1.82 -31.49
CA THR A 163 4.06 0.74 -32.50
C THR A 163 3.07 0.96 -33.65
N ASN A 164 1.82 1.30 -33.35
CA ASN A 164 0.79 1.58 -34.32
C ASN A 164 1.11 2.83 -35.18
N SER A 165 1.64 3.88 -34.56
CA SER A 165 2.06 5.09 -35.25
C SER A 165 3.23 4.80 -36.20
N LEU A 166 4.22 4.02 -35.76
CA LEU A 166 5.33 3.59 -36.58
C LEU A 166 4.85 2.71 -37.73
N ALA A 167 4.01 1.72 -37.46
CA ALA A 167 3.42 0.88 -38.52
C ALA A 167 2.64 1.69 -39.55
N LYS A 168 1.87 2.70 -39.10
CA LYS A 168 1.14 3.61 -40.02
C LYS A 168 2.10 4.41 -40.89
N LYS A 169 3.18 4.97 -40.31
CA LYS A 169 4.22 5.69 -41.08
C LYS A 169 4.92 4.80 -42.10
N LEU A 170 5.28 3.57 -41.69
CA LEU A 170 5.93 2.61 -42.59
C LEU A 170 5.00 2.19 -43.76
N ARG A 171 3.72 1.91 -43.49
CA ARG A 171 2.73 1.58 -44.51
C ARG A 171 2.47 2.74 -45.47
N ALA A 172 2.58 3.98 -45.02
CA ALA A 172 2.46 5.15 -45.89
C ALA A 172 3.70 5.36 -46.79
N LYS A 173 4.86 4.90 -46.31
CA LYS A 173 6.16 5.07 -47.03
C LYS A 173 6.48 3.91 -47.95
N TYR A 174 6.05 2.69 -47.58
CA TYR A 174 6.39 1.46 -48.32
C TYR A 174 5.13 0.71 -48.73
N THR A 175 5.13 0.17 -49.95
CA THR A 175 4.04 -0.70 -50.42
C THR A 175 4.16 -2.05 -49.71
N VAL A 176 3.11 -2.43 -48.97
CA VAL A 176 3.05 -3.72 -48.26
C VAL A 176 2.25 -4.70 -49.12
N VAL A 177 2.94 -5.68 -49.70
CA VAL A 177 2.32 -6.79 -50.43
C VAL A 177 2.10 -7.94 -49.43
N LYS A 178 0.86 -8.39 -49.29
CA LYS A 178 0.51 -9.55 -48.47
C LYS A 178 0.36 -10.77 -49.36
N ASP A 179 1.22 -11.77 -49.18
CA ASP A 179 1.03 -13.07 -49.85
C ASP A 179 -0.06 -13.87 -49.11
N ALA A 180 -1.23 -13.97 -49.75
CA ALA A 180 -2.37 -14.66 -49.18
C ALA A 180 -2.14 -16.17 -48.99
N LYS A 181 -1.29 -16.80 -49.83
CA LYS A 181 -0.96 -18.22 -49.70
C LYS A 181 -0.04 -18.49 -48.53
N ALA A 182 0.98 -17.68 -48.33
CA ALA A 182 1.87 -17.77 -47.17
C ALA A 182 1.14 -17.52 -45.85
N LEU A 183 0.23 -16.54 -45.79
CA LEU A 183 -0.60 -16.27 -44.62
C LEU A 183 -1.57 -17.41 -44.28
N ALA A 184 -2.09 -18.13 -45.30
CA ALA A 184 -2.94 -19.29 -45.06
C ALA A 184 -2.17 -20.50 -44.49
N GLN A 185 -0.90 -20.64 -44.79
CA GLN A 185 -0.04 -21.69 -44.25
C GLN A 185 0.30 -21.42 -42.79
N LEU A 186 0.59 -20.16 -42.39
CA LEU A 186 0.87 -19.77 -41.01
C LEU A 186 -0.33 -19.93 -40.06
N LYS A 187 -1.56 -19.94 -40.54
CA LYS A 187 -2.75 -20.18 -39.73
C LYS A 187 -3.05 -21.66 -39.47
N LYS A 188 -2.34 -22.58 -40.13
CA LYS A 188 -2.52 -24.02 -40.00
C LYS A 188 -1.45 -24.70 -39.14
N SER A 189 -0.44 -23.95 -38.71
CA SER A 189 0.57 -24.36 -37.72
C SER A 189 0.23 -23.77 -36.33
#